data_08974ea05525cfa954f162ee3ca551fa
#
_entry.id   08974ea05525cfa954f162ee3ca551fa
#
_cell.length_a   1.000
_cell.length_b   1.000
_cell.length_c   1.000
_cell.angle_alpha   90.00
_cell.angle_beta   90.00
_cell.angle_gamma   90.00
#
_symmetry.space_group_name_H-M   'P 1'
#
loop_
_entity.id
_entity.type
_entity.pdbx_description
1 polymer ?
#
loop_
_entity_poly.entity_id
_entity_poly.type
_entity_poly.pdbx_seq_one_letter_code
_entity_poly.pdbx_strand_id
1 'polypeptide(L)'
;KLMTPEMRTDLLAIFPGVKGAGTLDYVSGWYGLAAHYVQAYGNKTTRAAFVSTNSITQGEQVGALWGPLLAKGIKIHFAHRTFRWNNEARGVAAVHCVIVGFADFDVSKKRLFNYADERSEPEEVIVNNLNPYLVDGPDVVIRSRSKPLCVVPEIGIGNKPIDGGNYLFTDEEKAEFIKLEPGSEKYFKRWLGSDEFINGWQRWCLWLGDAAPGELRQFPEVLKRIDAVRRVRLASVSAPTRKIADTPTRFHVENMPRKEYLIIPEVSSERRTFIPIGFETPNTLASNLVKILPDASLYHFGMLSCTMHNAWMRNVCGRMKSDYRYSKDIVYNNYPWPEQPTAAQKATVEKAAQGVLDARAQFPKASLADLYDPLTMPPALLKAHHALDKAVDKCYRPQPFTTDAKRVEFLFELYEKYVGGLLVESGKGKKRK
;
A
#
# COMPACT_ATOMS: atom_id res chain seq x y z
N LYS A 1 17.82 9.84 -1.21
CA LYS A 1 18.51 10.98 -0.59
C LYS A 1 17.46 11.97 -0.09
N LEU A 2 17.64 12.48 1.11
CA LEU A 2 16.79 13.54 1.66
C LEU A 2 16.98 14.81 0.84
N MET A 3 15.89 15.46 0.45
CA MET A 3 15.93 16.79 -0.16
C MET A 3 16.47 17.80 0.85
N THR A 4 17.24 18.77 0.38
CA THR A 4 17.65 19.92 1.21
C THR A 4 16.44 20.83 1.48
N PRO A 5 16.52 21.72 2.49
CA PRO A 5 15.48 22.73 2.73
C PRO A 5 15.23 23.63 1.52
N GLU A 6 16.29 24.00 0.79
CA GLU A 6 16.22 24.81 -0.43
C GLU A 6 15.43 24.10 -1.53
N MET A 7 15.76 22.82 -1.83
CA MET A 7 15.02 22.01 -2.82
C MET A 7 13.54 21.90 -2.47
N ARG A 8 13.21 21.84 -1.20
CA ARG A 8 11.80 21.81 -0.75
C ARG A 8 11.12 23.16 -0.96
N THR A 9 11.82 24.25 -0.73
CA THR A 9 11.32 25.60 -0.97
C THR A 9 11.03 25.82 -2.47
N ASP A 10 11.93 25.37 -3.34
CA ASP A 10 11.73 25.42 -4.81
C ASP A 10 10.47 24.66 -5.23
N LEU A 11 10.28 23.44 -4.73
CA LEU A 11 9.07 22.65 -5.04
C LEU A 11 7.78 23.34 -4.58
N LEU A 12 7.78 23.93 -3.39
CA LEU A 12 6.63 24.65 -2.88
C LEU A 12 6.32 25.90 -3.68
N ALA A 13 7.35 26.56 -4.22
CA ALA A 13 7.18 27.71 -5.13
C ALA A 13 6.60 27.30 -6.50
N ILE A 14 6.99 26.13 -7.02
CA ILE A 14 6.47 25.60 -8.29
C ILE A 14 5.02 25.09 -8.16
N PHE A 15 4.66 24.54 -6.98
CA PHE A 15 3.34 23.98 -6.69
C PHE A 15 2.63 24.73 -5.53
N PRO A 16 2.36 26.03 -5.68
CA PRO A 16 1.77 26.83 -4.61
C PRO A 16 0.37 26.33 -4.24
N GLY A 17 0.10 26.14 -2.95
CA GLY A 17 -1.20 25.71 -2.43
C GLY A 17 -1.56 24.25 -2.73
N VAL A 18 -0.69 23.48 -3.36
CA VAL A 18 -0.94 22.06 -3.63
C VAL A 18 -0.74 21.24 -2.37
N LYS A 19 -1.81 20.60 -1.90
CA LYS A 19 -1.74 19.66 -0.77
C LYS A 19 -0.83 18.49 -1.12
N GLY A 20 0.18 18.24 -0.31
CA GLY A 20 1.15 17.16 -0.54
C GLY A 20 2.38 17.57 -1.37
N ALA A 21 2.52 18.82 -1.82
CA ALA A 21 3.69 19.27 -2.58
C ALA A 21 5.01 19.00 -1.84
N GLY A 22 5.03 19.08 -0.50
CA GLY A 22 6.22 18.77 0.30
C GLY A 22 6.63 17.29 0.34
N THR A 23 5.80 16.37 -0.21
CA THR A 23 6.11 14.94 -0.32
C THR A 23 6.59 14.55 -1.72
N LEU A 24 6.59 15.48 -2.67
CA LEU A 24 7.06 15.24 -4.02
C LEU A 24 8.57 15.04 -4.06
N ASP A 25 9.04 14.16 -4.94
CA ASP A 25 10.46 14.08 -5.29
C ASP A 25 10.87 15.32 -6.08
N TYR A 26 12.11 15.77 -5.96
CA TYR A 26 12.58 17.02 -6.57
C TYR A 26 12.42 17.06 -8.10
N VAL A 27 12.51 15.88 -8.74
CA VAL A 27 12.27 15.74 -10.19
C VAL A 27 10.89 16.24 -10.63
N SER A 28 9.91 16.22 -9.75
CA SER A 28 8.55 16.73 -10.02
C SER A 28 8.52 18.22 -10.37
N GLY A 29 9.49 18.97 -9.86
CA GLY A 29 9.64 20.39 -10.18
C GLY A 29 9.82 20.66 -11.68
N TRP A 30 10.58 19.81 -12.36
CA TRP A 30 10.80 19.92 -13.81
C TRP A 30 9.52 19.73 -14.61
N TYR A 31 8.63 18.81 -14.17
CA TYR A 31 7.31 18.63 -14.78
C TYR A 31 6.43 19.88 -14.61
N GLY A 32 6.44 20.50 -13.42
CA GLY A 32 5.72 21.75 -13.17
C GLY A 32 6.22 22.91 -14.02
N LEU A 33 7.55 23.10 -14.11
CA LEU A 33 8.17 24.13 -14.92
C LEU A 33 7.91 23.92 -16.42
N ALA A 34 8.05 22.68 -16.91
CA ALA A 34 7.78 22.37 -18.31
C ALA A 34 6.30 22.55 -18.66
N ALA A 35 5.38 22.17 -17.79
CA ALA A 35 3.95 22.43 -17.98
C ALA A 35 3.65 23.93 -18.11
N HIS A 36 4.26 24.75 -17.25
CA HIS A 36 4.17 26.20 -17.36
C HIS A 36 4.74 26.70 -18.68
N TYR A 37 5.91 26.22 -19.10
CA TYR A 37 6.57 26.61 -20.34
C TYR A 37 5.73 26.27 -21.57
N VAL A 38 5.21 25.05 -21.70
CA VAL A 38 4.39 24.66 -22.85
C VAL A 38 3.09 25.46 -22.94
N GLN A 39 2.51 25.85 -21.81
CA GLN A 39 1.31 26.69 -21.76
C GLN A 39 1.60 28.15 -22.15
N ALA A 40 2.71 28.70 -21.66
CA ALA A 40 3.05 30.11 -21.91
C ALA A 40 3.58 30.35 -23.32
N TYR A 41 4.33 29.39 -23.87
CA TYR A 41 5.11 29.60 -25.10
C TYR A 41 4.86 28.55 -26.19
N GLY A 42 4.11 27.51 -25.89
CA GLY A 42 4.01 26.32 -26.75
C GLY A 42 3.09 26.46 -27.97
N ASN A 43 2.22 27.45 -28.02
CA ASN A 43 1.26 27.66 -29.13
C ASN A 43 0.51 26.37 -29.55
N LYS A 44 0.24 25.47 -28.63
CA LYS A 44 -0.37 24.15 -28.88
C LYS A 44 0.43 23.25 -29.85
N THR A 45 1.74 23.43 -29.94
CA THR A 45 2.64 22.62 -30.80
C THR A 45 3.81 22.02 -30.02
N THR A 46 4.22 22.67 -28.92
CA THR A 46 5.37 22.27 -28.13
C THR A 46 5.03 21.08 -27.24
N ARG A 47 5.91 20.11 -27.21
CA ARG A 47 5.86 18.94 -26.37
C ARG A 47 7.06 18.88 -25.45
N ALA A 48 6.89 18.38 -24.26
CA ALA A 48 7.96 18.09 -23.30
C ALA A 48 8.00 16.59 -22.98
N ALA A 49 9.20 16.07 -22.73
CA ALA A 49 9.36 14.70 -22.26
C ALA A 49 10.53 14.61 -21.27
N PHE A 50 10.37 13.78 -20.23
CA PHE A 50 11.41 13.55 -19.25
C PHE A 50 11.58 12.08 -18.94
N VAL A 51 12.83 11.70 -18.69
CA VAL A 51 13.18 10.47 -17.96
C VAL A 51 13.23 10.83 -16.49
N SER A 52 12.56 10.06 -15.67
CA SER A 52 12.52 10.29 -14.22
C SER A 52 12.36 8.98 -13.46
N THR A 53 12.55 9.03 -12.13
CA THR A 53 12.20 7.91 -11.29
C THR A 53 10.71 7.60 -11.40
N ASN A 54 10.35 6.33 -11.34
CA ASN A 54 8.96 5.87 -11.48
C ASN A 54 8.02 6.32 -10.33
N SER A 55 8.58 6.91 -9.27
CA SER A 55 7.82 7.45 -8.14
C SER A 55 6.75 8.49 -8.55
N ILE A 56 6.97 9.23 -9.63
CA ILE A 56 6.01 10.23 -10.14
C ILE A 56 4.69 9.64 -10.66
N THR A 57 4.68 8.33 -10.90
CA THR A 57 3.50 7.59 -11.39
C THR A 57 2.89 6.66 -10.34
N GLN A 58 3.27 6.82 -9.07
CA GLN A 58 2.95 5.90 -7.99
C GLN A 58 2.59 6.62 -6.67
N GLY A 59 1.74 5.99 -5.88
CA GLY A 59 1.41 6.43 -4.54
C GLY A 59 0.82 7.84 -4.46
N GLU A 60 1.15 8.54 -3.39
CA GLU A 60 0.65 9.89 -3.12
C GLU A 60 1.20 10.96 -4.06
N GLN A 61 2.34 10.70 -4.68
CA GLN A 61 2.98 11.65 -5.60
C GLN A 61 2.13 11.93 -6.83
N VAL A 62 1.40 10.92 -7.32
CA VAL A 62 0.52 11.09 -8.49
C VAL A 62 -0.51 12.19 -8.25
N GLY A 63 -1.17 12.18 -7.10
CA GLY A 63 -2.18 13.17 -6.75
C GLY A 63 -1.63 14.59 -6.64
N ALA A 64 -0.43 14.74 -6.07
CA ALA A 64 0.21 16.03 -5.85
C ALA A 64 0.86 16.60 -7.12
N LEU A 65 1.42 15.76 -7.99
CA LEU A 65 2.03 16.18 -9.26
C LEU A 65 0.99 16.33 -10.36
N TRP A 66 0.30 15.24 -10.70
CA TRP A 66 -0.54 15.20 -11.91
C TRP A 66 -1.90 15.85 -11.73
N GLY A 67 -2.43 15.91 -10.51
CA GLY A 67 -3.71 16.58 -10.26
C GLY A 67 -3.73 18.04 -10.75
N PRO A 68 -2.77 18.90 -10.34
CA PRO A 68 -2.64 20.27 -10.84
C PRO A 68 -2.34 20.35 -12.33
N LEU A 69 -1.52 19.44 -12.89
CA LEU A 69 -1.17 19.45 -14.30
C LEU A 69 -2.37 19.12 -15.19
N LEU A 70 -3.13 18.09 -14.87
CA LEU A 70 -4.37 17.71 -15.56
C LEU A 70 -5.41 18.84 -15.49
N ALA A 71 -5.55 19.47 -14.31
CA ALA A 71 -6.46 20.61 -14.12
C ALA A 71 -6.12 21.82 -15.00
N LYS A 72 -4.85 21.95 -15.40
CA LYS A 72 -4.35 22.94 -16.35
C LYS A 72 -4.44 22.47 -17.82
N GLY A 73 -5.01 21.31 -18.10
CA GLY A 73 -5.18 20.80 -19.46
C GLY A 73 -3.96 20.06 -20.02
N ILE A 74 -2.96 19.74 -19.20
CA ILE A 74 -1.82 18.91 -19.63
C ILE A 74 -2.33 17.49 -19.95
N LYS A 75 -1.86 16.92 -21.07
CA LYS A 75 -2.18 15.58 -21.55
C LYS A 75 -0.91 14.78 -21.79
N ILE A 76 -0.92 13.53 -21.40
CA ILE A 76 0.18 12.58 -21.65
C ILE A 76 -0.01 12.02 -23.05
N HIS A 77 1.02 12.13 -23.91
CA HIS A 77 0.98 11.68 -25.29
C HIS A 77 1.64 10.32 -25.49
N PHE A 78 2.73 10.07 -24.78
CA PHE A 78 3.38 8.77 -24.76
C PHE A 78 4.02 8.50 -23.40
N ALA A 79 4.23 7.24 -23.09
CA ALA A 79 4.97 6.86 -21.91
C ALA A 79 5.70 5.52 -22.07
N HIS A 80 6.86 5.41 -21.46
CA HIS A 80 7.49 4.15 -21.15
C HIS A 80 7.18 3.79 -19.70
N ARG A 81 6.59 2.61 -19.50
CA ARG A 81 6.38 2.05 -18.16
C ARG A 81 7.70 1.78 -17.48
N THR A 82 7.66 1.44 -16.22
CA THR A 82 8.87 1.21 -15.43
C THR A 82 9.84 0.26 -16.14
N PHE A 83 11.05 0.73 -16.33
CA PHE A 83 12.18 -0.03 -16.81
C PHE A 83 13.42 0.26 -15.96
N ARG A 84 14.40 -0.62 -16.03
CA ARG A 84 15.63 -0.47 -15.27
C ARG A 84 16.65 0.33 -16.05
N TRP A 85 16.97 1.53 -15.58
CA TRP A 85 18.06 2.30 -16.13
C TRP A 85 19.40 1.71 -15.67
N ASN A 86 20.16 1.14 -16.60
CA ASN A 86 21.51 0.66 -16.33
C ASN A 86 22.49 1.75 -16.70
N ASN A 87 23.32 2.17 -15.75
CA ASN A 87 24.49 2.98 -16.06
C ASN A 87 25.70 2.06 -16.22
N GLU A 88 26.53 2.27 -17.24
CA GLU A 88 27.75 1.48 -17.50
C GLU A 88 28.84 1.70 -16.43
N ALA A 89 28.71 2.72 -15.58
CA ALA A 89 29.62 2.98 -14.49
C ALA A 89 29.52 1.93 -13.38
N ARG A 90 30.66 1.32 -13.01
CA ARG A 90 30.76 0.33 -11.93
C ARG A 90 30.28 0.91 -10.60
N GLY A 91 29.41 0.18 -9.90
CA GLY A 91 28.99 0.52 -8.53
C GLY A 91 27.78 1.48 -8.42
N VAL A 92 27.09 1.81 -9.50
CA VAL A 92 25.85 2.61 -9.45
C VAL A 92 24.64 1.73 -9.27
N ALA A 93 23.79 2.08 -8.29
CA ALA A 93 22.52 1.40 -8.07
C ALA A 93 21.60 1.57 -9.30
N ALA A 94 21.06 0.48 -9.79
CA ALA A 94 20.05 0.53 -10.84
C ALA A 94 18.82 1.31 -10.36
N VAL A 95 18.34 2.23 -11.20
CA VAL A 95 17.18 3.08 -10.89
C VAL A 95 16.02 2.64 -11.77
N HIS A 96 14.86 2.47 -11.15
CA HIS A 96 13.60 2.24 -11.86
C HIS A 96 13.08 3.56 -12.42
N CYS A 97 13.08 3.67 -13.74
CA CYS A 97 12.69 4.89 -14.46
C CYS A 97 11.40 4.71 -15.24
N VAL A 98 10.79 5.83 -15.56
CA VAL A 98 9.74 6.00 -16.55
C VAL A 98 10.13 7.10 -17.51
N ILE A 99 9.58 7.10 -18.74
CA ILE A 99 9.64 8.24 -19.65
C ILE A 99 8.22 8.70 -19.87
N VAL A 100 7.96 9.99 -19.69
CA VAL A 100 6.63 10.57 -19.90
C VAL A 100 6.73 11.78 -20.79
N GLY A 101 6.07 11.73 -21.96
CA GLY A 101 5.92 12.84 -22.89
C GLY A 101 4.52 13.44 -22.80
N PHE A 102 4.44 14.77 -22.70
CA PHE A 102 3.19 15.49 -22.47
C PHE A 102 3.16 16.85 -23.17
N ALA A 103 1.95 17.42 -23.29
CA ALA A 103 1.73 18.76 -23.82
C ALA A 103 0.44 19.37 -23.23
N ASP A 104 0.13 20.61 -23.60
CA ASP A 104 -1.10 21.33 -23.25
C ASP A 104 -2.23 21.17 -24.27
N PHE A 105 -2.11 20.20 -25.18
CA PHE A 105 -3.12 19.80 -26.15
C PHE A 105 -3.23 18.27 -26.18
N ASP A 106 -4.29 17.75 -26.76
CA ASP A 106 -4.51 16.29 -26.86
C ASP A 106 -4.13 15.75 -28.24
N VAL A 107 -3.94 14.44 -28.33
CA VAL A 107 -3.72 13.67 -29.56
C VAL A 107 -4.65 12.45 -29.55
N SER A 108 -5.14 12.08 -30.75
CA SER A 108 -6.11 10.98 -30.90
C SER A 108 -5.53 9.58 -30.65
N LYS A 109 -4.22 9.41 -30.80
CA LYS A 109 -3.51 8.16 -30.56
C LYS A 109 -2.33 8.40 -29.65
N LYS A 110 -2.27 7.69 -28.56
CA LYS A 110 -1.20 7.78 -27.57
C LYS A 110 -0.38 6.49 -27.60
N ARG A 111 0.89 6.58 -27.28
CA ARG A 111 1.83 5.47 -27.38
C ARG A 111 2.26 5.03 -26.00
N LEU A 112 2.03 3.76 -25.67
CA LEU A 112 2.46 3.15 -24.41
C LEU A 112 3.49 2.07 -24.71
N PHE A 113 4.64 2.16 -24.09
CA PHE A 113 5.73 1.21 -24.21
C PHE A 113 5.79 0.33 -22.98
N ASN A 114 5.48 -0.96 -23.15
CA ASN A 114 5.49 -1.99 -22.12
C ASN A 114 6.81 -2.76 -22.17
N TYR A 115 7.25 -3.21 -21.01
CA TYR A 115 8.42 -4.08 -20.87
C TYR A 115 7.96 -5.42 -20.28
N ALA A 116 8.30 -6.53 -20.92
CA ALA A 116 8.00 -7.88 -20.42
C ALA A 116 8.73 -8.17 -19.10
N ASP A 117 9.97 -7.69 -19.03
CA ASP A 117 10.75 -7.51 -17.80
C ASP A 117 11.50 -6.18 -17.90
N GLU A 118 12.03 -5.68 -16.79
CA GLU A 118 12.64 -4.35 -16.70
C GLU A 118 13.90 -4.15 -17.57
N ARG A 119 14.37 -5.18 -18.25
CA ARG A 119 15.57 -5.18 -19.12
C ARG A 119 15.25 -5.56 -20.56
N SER A 120 14.01 -5.95 -20.86
CA SER A 120 13.59 -6.32 -22.21
C SER A 120 13.45 -5.08 -23.11
N GLU A 121 13.44 -5.31 -24.42
CA GLU A 121 13.02 -4.30 -25.36
C GLU A 121 11.53 -3.97 -25.16
N PRO A 122 11.13 -2.70 -25.32
CA PRO A 122 9.75 -2.29 -25.12
C PRO A 122 8.85 -2.76 -26.27
N GLU A 123 7.66 -3.23 -25.92
CA GLU A 123 6.55 -3.45 -26.84
C GLU A 123 5.67 -2.18 -26.91
N GLU A 124 5.51 -1.63 -28.10
CA GLU A 124 4.65 -0.47 -28.34
C GLU A 124 3.18 -0.89 -28.45
N VAL A 125 2.31 -0.24 -27.68
CA VAL A 125 0.87 -0.39 -27.76
C VAL A 125 0.23 0.98 -27.98
N ILE A 126 -0.67 1.06 -28.95
CA ILE A 126 -1.48 2.27 -29.17
C ILE A 126 -2.69 2.22 -28.23
N VAL A 127 -2.91 3.30 -27.51
CA VAL A 127 -3.97 3.43 -26.53
C VAL A 127 -4.80 4.69 -26.80
N ASN A 128 -6.04 4.72 -26.28
CA ASN A 128 -6.93 5.86 -26.47
C ASN A 128 -6.58 7.02 -25.54
N ASN A 129 -6.25 6.71 -24.29
CA ASN A 129 -5.82 7.68 -23.32
C ASN A 129 -4.69 7.13 -22.43
N LEU A 130 -3.84 8.00 -21.94
CA LEU A 130 -2.81 7.68 -20.95
C LEU A 130 -3.05 8.51 -19.71
N ASN A 131 -3.41 7.83 -18.63
CA ASN A 131 -3.55 8.45 -17.33
C ASN A 131 -2.20 8.54 -16.57
N PRO A 132 -2.12 9.26 -15.45
CA PRO A 132 -0.88 9.42 -14.66
C PRO A 132 -0.27 8.12 -14.10
N TYR A 133 -1.02 7.01 -14.08
CA TYR A 133 -0.52 5.68 -13.70
C TYR A 133 0.04 4.90 -14.89
N LEU A 134 0.15 5.54 -16.05
CA LEU A 134 0.59 4.96 -17.32
C LEU A 134 -0.28 3.77 -17.76
N VAL A 135 -1.59 3.94 -17.66
CA VAL A 135 -2.62 2.96 -18.01
C VAL A 135 -3.57 3.59 -19.03
N ASP A 136 -4.08 2.79 -19.98
CA ASP A 136 -5.19 3.18 -20.83
C ASP A 136 -6.46 3.34 -19.98
N GLY A 137 -6.96 4.55 -19.86
CA GLY A 137 -8.10 4.82 -18.98
C GLY A 137 -8.30 6.32 -18.73
N PRO A 138 -9.34 6.68 -17.97
CA PRO A 138 -9.67 8.07 -17.69
C PRO A 138 -8.57 8.83 -16.94
N ASP A 139 -8.55 10.15 -17.14
CA ASP A 139 -7.62 11.08 -16.47
C ASP A 139 -8.02 11.27 -15.00
N VAL A 140 -7.81 10.26 -14.19
CA VAL A 140 -8.10 10.30 -12.75
C VAL A 140 -6.84 10.30 -11.91
N VAL A 141 -6.90 10.91 -10.77
CA VAL A 141 -5.85 10.86 -9.73
C VAL A 141 -6.44 10.33 -8.42
N ILE A 142 -5.80 9.33 -7.88
CA ILE A 142 -6.19 8.74 -6.60
C ILE A 142 -5.58 9.59 -5.49
N ARG A 143 -6.43 10.07 -4.58
CA ARG A 143 -6.01 10.87 -3.43
C ARG A 143 -6.16 10.07 -2.15
N SER A 144 -5.34 10.38 -1.17
CA SER A 144 -5.42 9.79 0.16
C SER A 144 -6.83 9.98 0.77
N ARG A 145 -7.44 8.88 1.19
CA ARG A 145 -8.77 8.82 1.85
C ARG A 145 -8.64 8.20 3.22
N SER A 146 -9.25 8.82 4.22
CA SER A 146 -9.30 8.27 5.57
C SER A 146 -10.33 7.14 5.74
N LYS A 147 -11.34 7.07 4.86
CA LYS A 147 -12.40 6.06 4.84
C LYS A 147 -12.53 5.40 3.47
N PRO A 148 -12.98 4.14 3.40
CA PRO A 148 -13.24 3.46 2.15
C PRO A 148 -14.21 4.20 1.23
N LEU A 149 -13.97 4.11 -0.08
CA LEU A 149 -14.86 4.62 -1.12
C LEU A 149 -16.19 3.86 -1.15
N CYS A 150 -16.14 2.57 -0.90
CA CYS A 150 -17.28 1.65 -0.89
C CYS A 150 -17.69 1.27 0.53
N VAL A 151 -18.88 0.71 0.69
CA VAL A 151 -19.39 0.22 1.98
C VAL A 151 -18.74 -1.15 2.28
N VAL A 152 -17.61 -1.10 2.95
CA VAL A 152 -16.79 -2.26 3.35
C VAL A 152 -16.19 -2.02 4.73
N PRO A 153 -15.70 -3.04 5.46
CA PRO A 153 -15.08 -2.87 6.76
C PRO A 153 -13.93 -1.85 6.74
N GLU A 154 -13.80 -1.05 7.79
CA GLU A 154 -12.71 -0.09 7.91
C GLU A 154 -11.39 -0.80 8.23
N ILE A 155 -10.35 -0.44 7.49
CA ILE A 155 -9.00 -0.97 7.67
C ILE A 155 -8.18 -0.06 8.59
N GLY A 156 -7.39 -0.66 9.49
CA GLY A 156 -6.51 0.05 10.41
C GLY A 156 -5.05 -0.34 10.24
N ILE A 157 -4.18 0.35 10.98
CA ILE A 157 -2.82 -0.11 11.26
C ILE A 157 -2.86 -0.95 12.53
N GLY A 158 -1.92 -1.88 12.70
CA GLY A 158 -1.73 -2.57 13.96
C GLY A 158 -1.18 -1.66 15.06
N ASN A 159 -0.68 -2.26 16.12
CA ASN A 159 -0.18 -1.59 17.31
C ASN A 159 1.14 -0.85 17.04
N LYS A 160 1.32 0.32 17.65
CA LYS A 160 2.55 1.10 17.55
C LYS A 160 3.08 1.44 18.95
N PRO A 161 4.06 0.69 19.46
CA PRO A 161 4.54 0.86 20.82
C PRO A 161 5.26 2.20 21.06
N ILE A 162 6.13 2.63 20.17
CA ILE A 162 7.13 3.69 20.38
C ILE A 162 7.91 3.43 21.67
N ASP A 163 8.56 2.29 21.71
CA ASP A 163 9.26 1.74 22.88
C ASP A 163 10.78 1.69 22.72
N GLY A 164 11.32 2.07 21.55
CA GLY A 164 12.75 1.93 21.24
C GLY A 164 13.22 0.47 21.20
N GLY A 165 12.33 -0.50 20.98
CA GLY A 165 12.62 -1.91 20.96
C GLY A 165 12.66 -2.57 22.35
N ASN A 166 12.37 -1.83 23.42
CA ASN A 166 12.46 -2.35 24.77
C ASN A 166 11.39 -3.40 25.14
N TYR A 167 10.29 -3.47 24.40
CA TYR A 167 9.22 -4.46 24.61
C TYR A 167 9.24 -5.59 23.61
N LEU A 168 10.16 -5.61 22.65
CA LEU A 168 10.24 -6.65 21.63
C LEU A 168 11.35 -7.66 21.96
N PHE A 169 11.07 -8.94 21.75
CA PHE A 169 11.95 -10.05 22.12
C PHE A 169 11.94 -11.13 21.04
N THR A 170 13.08 -11.77 20.82
CA THR A 170 13.18 -13.07 20.15
C THR A 170 12.74 -14.19 21.09
N ASP A 171 12.68 -15.45 20.60
CA ASP A 171 12.41 -16.61 21.45
C ASP A 171 13.46 -16.77 22.55
N GLU A 172 14.73 -16.58 22.20
CA GLU A 172 15.87 -16.69 23.13
C GLU A 172 15.83 -15.59 24.19
N GLU A 173 15.68 -14.34 23.76
CA GLU A 173 15.59 -13.19 24.67
C GLU A 173 14.41 -13.31 25.65
N LYS A 174 13.24 -13.80 25.16
CA LYS A 174 12.09 -14.08 26.02
C LYS A 174 12.41 -15.18 27.04
N ALA A 175 13.02 -16.27 26.60
CA ALA A 175 13.37 -17.38 27.48
C ALA A 175 14.36 -16.95 28.59
N GLU A 176 15.35 -16.13 28.23
CA GLU A 176 16.30 -15.54 29.21
C GLU A 176 15.58 -14.59 30.16
N PHE A 177 14.71 -13.73 29.66
CA PHE A 177 13.96 -12.78 30.49
C PHE A 177 13.07 -13.49 31.51
N ILE A 178 12.37 -14.57 31.11
CA ILE A 178 11.52 -15.37 32.01
C ILE A 178 12.36 -16.07 33.09
N LYS A 179 13.59 -16.49 32.78
CA LYS A 179 14.51 -17.03 33.79
C LYS A 179 14.89 -16.00 34.85
N LEU A 180 15.13 -14.75 34.43
CA LEU A 180 15.48 -13.65 35.34
C LEU A 180 14.27 -13.14 36.11
N GLU A 181 13.09 -13.17 35.50
CA GLU A 181 11.85 -12.63 36.08
C GLU A 181 10.71 -13.66 35.93
N PRO A 182 10.73 -14.75 36.76
CA PRO A 182 9.65 -15.75 36.75
C PRO A 182 8.30 -15.11 37.06
N GLY A 183 7.25 -15.53 36.35
CA GLY A 183 5.91 -14.98 36.49
C GLY A 183 5.62 -13.78 35.53
N SER A 184 6.63 -13.24 34.85
CA SER A 184 6.42 -12.25 33.80
C SER A 184 5.88 -12.86 32.50
N GLU A 185 5.92 -14.18 32.35
CA GLU A 185 5.50 -14.91 31.16
C GLU A 185 4.09 -14.54 30.67
N LYS A 186 3.17 -14.30 31.60
CA LYS A 186 1.78 -13.90 31.32
C LYS A 186 1.63 -12.59 30.56
N TYR A 187 2.66 -11.73 30.56
CA TYR A 187 2.67 -10.46 29.83
C TYR A 187 3.18 -10.59 28.40
N PHE A 188 3.75 -11.72 28.02
CA PHE A 188 4.24 -11.93 26.67
C PHE A 188 3.12 -12.33 25.72
N LYS A 189 2.95 -11.55 24.67
CA LYS A 189 2.05 -11.87 23.55
C LYS A 189 2.86 -12.01 22.26
N ARG A 190 2.40 -12.86 21.35
CA ARG A 190 3.01 -12.97 20.03
C ARG A 190 2.93 -11.62 19.32
N TRP A 191 4.05 -11.17 18.72
CA TRP A 191 4.14 -9.95 17.94
C TRP A 191 4.28 -10.28 16.47
N LEU A 192 3.52 -9.59 15.60
CA LEU A 192 3.46 -9.92 14.19
C LEU A 192 3.53 -8.65 13.33
N GLY A 193 4.65 -8.47 12.64
CA GLY A 193 4.82 -7.51 11.54
C GLY A 193 4.77 -8.20 10.18
N SER A 194 5.12 -7.47 9.12
CA SER A 194 5.15 -8.02 7.75
C SER A 194 6.17 -9.15 7.62
N ASP A 195 7.36 -8.99 8.21
CA ASP A 195 8.43 -9.97 8.10
C ASP A 195 8.10 -11.25 8.87
N GLU A 196 7.61 -11.11 10.11
CA GLU A 196 7.20 -12.24 10.93
C GLU A 196 6.06 -13.02 10.26
N PHE A 197 5.07 -12.31 9.69
CA PHE A 197 3.93 -12.93 9.01
C PHE A 197 4.33 -13.67 7.73
N ILE A 198 5.17 -13.06 6.90
CA ILE A 198 5.56 -13.62 5.59
C ILE A 198 6.55 -14.77 5.76
N ASN A 199 7.53 -14.62 6.66
CA ASN A 199 8.61 -15.59 6.83
C ASN A 199 8.33 -16.62 7.94
N GLY A 200 7.25 -16.46 8.71
CA GLY A 200 6.91 -17.37 9.79
C GLY A 200 7.78 -17.24 11.05
N TRP A 201 8.49 -16.11 11.20
CA TRP A 201 9.36 -15.90 12.35
C TRP A 201 8.56 -15.67 13.62
N GLN A 202 9.10 -16.14 14.74
CA GLN A 202 8.52 -15.91 16.05
C GLN A 202 9.12 -14.61 16.65
N ARG A 203 8.24 -13.77 17.16
CA ARG A 203 8.60 -12.58 17.93
C ARG A 203 7.58 -12.34 19.01
N TRP A 204 8.03 -11.78 20.10
CA TRP A 204 7.22 -11.55 21.29
C TRP A 204 7.22 -10.08 21.66
N CYS A 205 6.13 -9.66 22.30
CA CYS A 205 5.99 -8.32 22.85
C CYS A 205 5.54 -8.43 24.29
N LEU A 206 6.25 -7.71 25.15
CA LEU A 206 5.86 -7.53 26.56
C LEU A 206 4.70 -6.52 26.61
N TRP A 207 3.47 -7.03 26.74
CA TRP A 207 2.26 -6.22 26.82
C TRP A 207 1.87 -5.97 28.26
N LEU A 208 1.97 -4.71 28.71
CA LEU A 208 1.76 -4.30 30.10
C LEU A 208 0.50 -3.45 30.30
N GLY A 209 -0.24 -3.14 29.24
CA GLY A 209 -1.39 -2.24 29.30
C GLY A 209 -2.55 -2.72 30.17
N ASP A 210 -2.67 -4.03 30.36
CA ASP A 210 -3.73 -4.62 31.18
C ASP A 210 -3.27 -4.94 32.62
N ALA A 211 -1.98 -4.72 32.94
CA ALA A 211 -1.40 -5.04 34.24
C ALA A 211 -1.72 -3.96 35.27
N ALA A 212 -2.08 -4.38 36.50
CA ALA A 212 -2.25 -3.46 37.62
C ALA A 212 -0.90 -2.87 38.05
N PRO A 213 -0.81 -1.56 38.35
CA PRO A 213 0.46 -0.94 38.77
C PRO A 213 1.09 -1.60 40.01
N GLY A 214 0.27 -2.08 40.97
CA GLY A 214 0.74 -2.79 42.17
C GLY A 214 1.38 -4.13 41.84
N GLU A 215 0.87 -4.81 40.82
CA GLU A 215 1.39 -6.09 40.34
C GLU A 215 2.76 -5.89 39.65
N LEU A 216 2.89 -4.89 38.80
CA LEU A 216 4.15 -4.59 38.09
C LEU A 216 5.32 -4.30 39.03
N ARG A 217 5.05 -3.78 40.24
CA ARG A 217 6.11 -3.51 41.25
C ARG A 217 6.81 -4.79 41.74
N GLN A 218 6.22 -5.95 41.54
CA GLN A 218 6.82 -7.23 41.89
C GLN A 218 7.85 -7.74 40.90
N PHE A 219 7.99 -7.03 39.72
CA PHE A 219 8.80 -7.43 38.59
C PHE A 219 9.89 -6.39 38.29
N PRO A 220 11.08 -6.43 38.96
CA PRO A 220 12.15 -5.46 38.79
C PRO A 220 12.66 -5.32 37.34
N GLU A 221 12.79 -6.43 36.60
CA GLU A 221 13.25 -6.41 35.21
C GLU A 221 12.20 -5.80 34.28
N VAL A 222 10.92 -6.03 34.53
CA VAL A 222 9.81 -5.36 33.83
C VAL A 222 9.87 -3.85 34.10
N LEU A 223 10.09 -3.42 35.36
CA LEU A 223 10.21 -1.99 35.70
C LEU A 223 11.37 -1.33 34.99
N LYS A 224 12.52 -2.00 34.83
CA LYS A 224 13.65 -1.48 34.05
C LYS A 224 13.26 -1.22 32.59
N ARG A 225 12.49 -2.10 31.96
CA ARG A 225 11.98 -1.92 30.59
C ARG A 225 11.01 -0.74 30.51
N ILE A 226 10.10 -0.60 31.47
CA ILE A 226 9.18 0.53 31.57
C ILE A 226 9.94 1.87 31.65
N ASP A 227 10.97 1.96 32.48
CA ASP A 227 11.79 3.15 32.63
C ASP A 227 12.60 3.45 31.34
N ALA A 228 13.14 2.42 30.69
CA ALA A 228 13.80 2.56 29.40
C ALA A 228 12.87 3.14 28.32
N VAL A 229 11.63 2.64 28.21
CA VAL A 229 10.62 3.19 27.30
C VAL A 229 10.30 4.65 27.62
N ARG A 230 10.13 4.99 28.89
CA ARG A 230 9.89 6.37 29.32
C ARG A 230 11.03 7.29 28.89
N ARG A 231 12.28 6.88 29.10
CA ARG A 231 13.46 7.67 28.68
C ARG A 231 13.53 7.87 27.18
N VAL A 232 13.29 6.82 26.38
CA VAL A 232 13.24 6.92 24.91
C VAL A 232 12.19 7.92 24.45
N ARG A 233 11.00 7.89 25.05
CA ARG A 233 9.92 8.83 24.68
C ARG A 233 10.23 10.27 25.08
N LEU A 234 10.83 10.50 26.26
CA LEU A 234 11.24 11.84 26.73
C LEU A 234 12.34 12.46 25.84
N ALA A 235 13.26 11.63 25.34
CA ALA A 235 14.34 12.07 24.46
C ALA A 235 13.89 12.37 23.01
N SER A 236 12.62 12.10 22.66
CA SER A 236 12.12 12.30 21.30
C SER A 236 12.00 13.78 20.94
N VAL A 237 12.37 14.13 19.70
CA VAL A 237 12.12 15.47 19.12
C VAL A 237 10.62 15.74 18.91
N SER A 238 9.80 14.69 18.81
CA SER A 238 8.36 14.77 18.60
C SER A 238 7.62 15.11 19.90
N ALA A 239 6.94 16.26 19.95
CA ALA A 239 6.14 16.64 21.10
C ALA A 239 5.00 15.64 21.42
N PRO A 240 4.25 15.08 20.44
CA PRO A 240 3.29 14.00 20.71
C PRO A 240 3.93 12.76 21.33
N THR A 241 5.13 12.37 20.91
CA THR A 241 5.86 11.24 21.51
C THR A 241 6.26 11.52 22.96
N ARG A 242 6.73 12.73 23.27
CA ARG A 242 7.05 13.09 24.65
C ARG A 242 5.84 13.04 25.59
N LYS A 243 4.65 13.40 25.11
CA LYS A 243 3.41 13.35 25.91
C LYS A 243 3.04 11.95 26.39
N ILE A 244 3.36 10.90 25.62
CA ILE A 244 3.08 9.51 26.01
C ILE A 244 4.15 8.89 26.91
N ALA A 245 5.17 9.65 27.30
CA ALA A 245 6.16 9.21 28.28
C ALA A 245 5.58 9.00 29.70
N ASP A 246 4.45 9.65 30.00
CA ASP A 246 3.76 9.51 31.29
C ASP A 246 2.93 8.21 31.39
N THR A 247 2.71 7.53 30.26
CA THR A 247 2.03 6.24 30.19
C THR A 247 2.91 5.18 29.51
N PRO A 248 4.10 4.85 30.07
CA PRO A 248 5.08 4.01 29.38
C PRO A 248 4.60 2.57 29.15
N THR A 249 3.67 2.06 29.96
CA THR A 249 3.06 0.73 29.83
C THR A 249 2.06 0.61 28.68
N ARG A 250 1.62 1.76 28.10
CA ARG A 250 0.65 1.80 26.99
C ARG A 250 1.37 2.05 25.66
N PHE A 251 0.79 1.57 24.57
CA PHE A 251 1.26 1.89 23.23
C PHE A 251 0.73 3.24 22.76
N HIS A 252 1.42 3.85 21.80
CA HIS A 252 0.94 5.06 21.14
C HIS A 252 -0.32 4.80 20.30
N VAL A 253 -0.38 3.66 19.63
CA VAL A 253 -1.57 3.14 18.96
C VAL A 253 -1.82 1.74 19.49
N GLU A 254 -3.02 1.53 19.98
CA GLU A 254 -3.53 0.24 20.42
C GLU A 254 -4.70 -0.15 19.52
N ASN A 255 -4.48 -1.22 18.76
CA ASN A 255 -5.51 -1.76 17.88
C ASN A 255 -5.50 -3.29 18.01
N MET A 256 -6.36 -3.76 18.90
CA MET A 256 -6.45 -5.15 19.30
C MET A 256 -7.87 -5.66 19.05
N PRO A 257 -8.11 -6.26 17.87
CA PRO A 257 -9.41 -6.83 17.54
C PRO A 257 -9.80 -7.92 18.56
N ARG A 258 -11.10 -7.99 18.88
CA ARG A 258 -11.63 -8.98 19.83
C ARG A 258 -11.99 -10.31 19.17
N LYS A 259 -12.00 -10.37 17.86
CA LYS A 259 -12.28 -11.54 17.03
C LYS A 259 -11.16 -11.74 16.03
N GLU A 260 -11.20 -12.84 15.31
CA GLU A 260 -10.33 -13.07 14.17
C GLU A 260 -10.39 -11.89 13.19
N TYR A 261 -9.24 -11.52 12.64
CA TYR A 261 -9.09 -10.38 11.74
C TYR A 261 -8.11 -10.71 10.61
N LEU A 262 -8.28 -10.02 9.50
CA LEU A 262 -7.43 -10.20 8.33
C LEU A 262 -6.18 -9.33 8.45
N ILE A 263 -5.01 -9.89 8.15
CA ILE A 263 -3.73 -9.20 8.07
C ILE A 263 -3.32 -9.03 6.61
N ILE A 264 -2.87 -7.80 6.29
CA ILE A 264 -2.28 -7.42 5.01
C ILE A 264 -0.90 -6.84 5.30
N PRO A 265 0.20 -7.44 4.82
CA PRO A 265 1.55 -6.89 4.97
C PRO A 265 1.67 -5.49 4.34
N GLU A 266 2.33 -4.55 5.05
CA GLU A 266 2.59 -3.23 4.48
C GLU A 266 3.59 -3.31 3.34
N VAL A 267 4.58 -4.19 3.43
CA VAL A 267 5.61 -4.37 2.40
C VAL A 267 5.56 -5.81 1.88
N SER A 268 5.58 -5.95 0.56
CA SER A 268 5.67 -7.24 -0.13
C SER A 268 6.57 -7.12 -1.35
N SER A 269 7.39 -8.15 -1.59
CA SER A 269 8.30 -8.21 -2.73
C SER A 269 7.56 -8.00 -4.05
N GLU A 270 8.13 -7.20 -4.95
CA GLU A 270 7.63 -6.99 -6.31
C GLU A 270 7.56 -8.28 -7.14
N ARG A 271 8.38 -9.28 -6.80
CA ARG A 271 8.42 -10.58 -7.47
C ARG A 271 7.17 -11.42 -7.24
N ARG A 272 6.44 -11.19 -6.14
CA ARG A 272 5.25 -11.99 -5.80
C ARG A 272 4.08 -11.64 -6.70
N THR A 273 3.47 -12.66 -7.30
CA THR A 273 2.24 -12.51 -8.09
C THR A 273 1.06 -12.08 -7.22
N PHE A 274 0.99 -12.60 -6.01
CA PHE A 274 -0.05 -12.27 -5.03
C PHE A 274 0.57 -11.80 -3.72
N ILE A 275 -0.02 -10.77 -3.09
CA ILE A 275 0.35 -10.38 -1.72
C ILE A 275 -0.13 -11.50 -0.79
N PRO A 276 0.74 -12.04 0.08
CA PRO A 276 0.32 -12.96 1.11
C PRO A 276 -0.58 -12.24 2.13
N ILE A 277 -1.83 -12.62 2.20
CA ILE A 277 -2.82 -12.10 3.16
C ILE A 277 -3.32 -13.29 3.96
N GLY A 278 -3.70 -13.10 5.21
CA GLY A 278 -4.19 -14.19 6.05
C GLY A 278 -4.96 -13.72 7.27
N PHE A 279 -5.59 -14.67 7.96
CA PHE A 279 -6.29 -14.41 9.21
C PHE A 279 -5.38 -14.61 10.42
N GLU A 280 -5.61 -13.82 11.45
CA GLU A 280 -4.97 -13.92 12.76
C GLU A 280 -5.99 -13.80 13.88
N THR A 281 -5.61 -14.38 15.03
CA THR A 281 -6.46 -14.42 16.23
C THR A 281 -6.19 -13.22 17.14
N PRO A 282 -7.10 -12.89 18.06
CA PRO A 282 -6.92 -11.83 19.06
C PRO A 282 -5.70 -11.99 19.98
N ASN A 283 -5.14 -13.20 20.05
CA ASN A 283 -3.96 -13.50 20.88
C ASN A 283 -2.65 -12.95 20.29
N THR A 284 -2.68 -12.52 19.04
CA THR A 284 -1.53 -11.94 18.33
C THR A 284 -1.64 -10.43 18.32
N LEU A 285 -0.58 -9.74 18.72
CA LEU A 285 -0.45 -8.28 18.55
C LEU A 285 0.12 -7.96 17.18
N ALA A 286 -0.73 -7.52 16.28
CA ALA A 286 -0.30 -7.03 14.98
C ALA A 286 0.47 -5.70 15.13
N SER A 287 1.62 -5.55 14.50
CA SER A 287 2.42 -4.32 14.49
C SER A 287 1.85 -3.29 13.51
N ASN A 288 2.30 -2.04 13.63
CA ASN A 288 1.97 -0.99 12.66
C ASN A 288 2.54 -1.23 11.24
N LEU A 289 3.40 -2.23 11.06
CA LEU A 289 3.95 -2.64 9.77
C LEU A 289 3.02 -3.62 9.01
N VAL A 290 1.86 -3.90 9.55
CA VAL A 290 0.77 -4.58 8.86
C VAL A 290 -0.50 -3.74 8.91
N LYS A 291 -1.39 -3.96 7.95
CA LYS A 291 -2.76 -3.46 8.01
C LYS A 291 -3.65 -4.57 8.55
N ILE A 292 -4.61 -4.18 9.36
CA ILE A 292 -5.58 -5.11 9.95
C ILE A 292 -6.98 -4.74 9.52
N LEU A 293 -7.77 -5.74 9.18
CA LEU A 293 -9.17 -5.59 8.79
C LEU A 293 -10.03 -6.41 9.77
N PRO A 294 -10.53 -5.78 10.84
CA PRO A 294 -11.50 -6.40 11.73
C PRO A 294 -12.79 -6.74 10.99
N ASP A 295 -13.53 -7.72 11.49
CA ASP A 295 -14.81 -8.16 10.94
C ASP A 295 -14.75 -8.63 9.46
N ALA A 296 -13.57 -8.99 8.98
CA ALA A 296 -13.39 -9.54 7.64
C ALA A 296 -13.92 -10.98 7.56
N SER A 297 -14.63 -11.28 6.47
CA SER A 297 -15.08 -12.63 6.13
C SER A 297 -14.18 -13.25 5.04
N LEU A 298 -14.42 -14.51 4.70
CA LEU A 298 -13.81 -15.18 3.55
C LEU A 298 -14.05 -14.42 2.24
N TYR A 299 -15.18 -13.74 2.10
CA TYR A 299 -15.42 -12.87 0.95
C TYR A 299 -14.38 -11.75 0.86
N HIS A 300 -14.11 -11.05 1.96
CA HIS A 300 -13.11 -9.97 1.99
C HIS A 300 -11.70 -10.51 1.74
N PHE A 301 -11.35 -11.66 2.31
CA PHE A 301 -10.08 -12.32 2.02
C PHE A 301 -9.96 -12.65 0.53
N GLY A 302 -11.00 -13.23 -0.07
CA GLY A 302 -11.02 -13.56 -1.49
C GLY A 302 -10.85 -12.34 -2.39
N MET A 303 -11.61 -11.27 -2.11
CA MET A 303 -11.55 -10.01 -2.86
C MET A 303 -10.18 -9.34 -2.79
N LEU A 304 -9.46 -9.44 -1.66
CA LEU A 304 -8.16 -8.80 -1.46
C LEU A 304 -6.99 -9.67 -1.89
N SER A 305 -7.16 -11.01 -1.97
CA SER A 305 -6.13 -11.96 -2.38
C SER A 305 -6.09 -12.24 -3.88
N CYS A 306 -7.09 -11.78 -4.65
CA CYS A 306 -7.23 -12.06 -6.08
C CYS A 306 -6.35 -11.17 -6.96
N THR A 307 -6.19 -11.57 -8.22
CA THR A 307 -5.48 -10.80 -9.25
C THR A 307 -6.07 -9.40 -9.47
N MET A 308 -7.40 -9.24 -9.40
CA MET A 308 -8.06 -7.94 -9.56
C MET A 308 -7.52 -6.91 -8.57
N HIS A 309 -7.50 -7.24 -7.28
CA HIS A 309 -6.96 -6.34 -6.24
C HIS A 309 -5.44 -6.19 -6.33
N ASN A 310 -4.70 -7.26 -6.63
CA ASN A 310 -3.26 -7.19 -6.81
C ASN A 310 -2.86 -6.30 -7.99
N ALA A 311 -3.59 -6.35 -9.10
CA ALA A 311 -3.39 -5.48 -10.26
C ALA A 311 -3.65 -4.00 -9.92
N TRP A 312 -4.74 -3.70 -9.20
CA TRP A 312 -5.00 -2.37 -8.66
C TRP A 312 -3.87 -1.89 -7.77
N MET A 313 -3.51 -2.67 -6.74
CA MET A 313 -2.47 -2.33 -5.78
C MET A 313 -1.14 -2.03 -6.47
N ARG A 314 -0.69 -2.86 -7.42
CA ARG A 314 0.58 -2.67 -8.15
C ARG A 314 0.64 -1.35 -8.90
N ASN A 315 -0.50 -0.88 -9.42
CA ASN A 315 -0.57 0.36 -10.19
C ASN A 315 -0.67 1.60 -9.30
N VAL A 316 -1.33 1.53 -8.15
CA VAL A 316 -1.63 2.74 -7.35
C VAL A 316 -0.78 2.88 -6.09
N CYS A 317 -0.15 1.80 -5.59
CA CYS A 317 0.64 1.87 -4.35
C CYS A 317 1.97 2.60 -4.57
N GLY A 318 2.52 3.13 -3.48
CA GLY A 318 3.91 3.55 -3.44
C GLY A 318 4.86 2.36 -3.38
N ARG A 319 6.16 2.63 -3.51
CA ARG A 319 7.22 1.62 -3.41
C ARG A 319 8.17 1.93 -2.27
N MET A 320 8.76 0.88 -1.71
CA MET A 320 9.92 0.95 -0.83
C MET A 320 11.09 0.27 -1.54
N LYS A 321 11.98 1.07 -2.15
CA LYS A 321 12.90 0.62 -3.20
C LYS A 321 12.09 0.06 -4.37
N SER A 322 12.18 -1.25 -4.66
CA SER A 322 11.36 -1.94 -5.66
C SER A 322 10.08 -2.55 -5.10
N ASP A 323 10.03 -2.89 -3.81
CA ASP A 323 8.94 -3.60 -3.17
C ASP A 323 7.65 -2.78 -3.06
N TYR A 324 6.51 -3.44 -3.19
CA TYR A 324 5.20 -2.80 -3.03
C TYR A 324 4.99 -2.35 -1.59
N ARG A 325 4.59 -1.10 -1.41
CA ARG A 325 4.18 -0.56 -0.11
C ARG A 325 2.67 -0.34 -0.06
N TYR A 326 1.96 -1.26 0.56
CA TYR A 326 0.52 -1.22 0.70
C TYR A 326 0.08 -0.09 1.65
N SER A 327 -0.54 0.93 1.12
CA SER A 327 -1.15 2.01 1.91
C SER A 327 -2.67 1.80 2.02
N LYS A 328 -3.20 1.86 3.25
CA LYS A 328 -4.65 1.81 3.45
C LYS A 328 -5.36 2.99 2.77
N ASP A 329 -4.74 4.18 2.81
CA ASP A 329 -5.37 5.43 2.36
C ASP A 329 -5.35 5.59 0.83
N ILE A 330 -4.39 4.94 0.15
CA ILE A 330 -4.28 4.96 -1.33
C ILE A 330 -4.87 3.69 -1.93
N VAL A 331 -4.51 2.51 -1.41
CA VAL A 331 -4.86 1.23 -2.03
C VAL A 331 -6.26 0.79 -1.60
N TYR A 332 -6.46 0.46 -0.32
CA TYR A 332 -7.70 -0.13 0.18
C TYR A 332 -8.88 0.84 0.12
N ASN A 333 -8.70 2.04 0.66
CA ASN A 333 -9.78 3.02 0.77
C ASN A 333 -10.25 3.58 -0.58
N ASN A 334 -9.44 3.41 -1.63
CA ASN A 334 -9.80 3.79 -2.99
C ASN A 334 -10.14 2.59 -3.89
N TYR A 335 -10.02 1.35 -3.41
CA TYR A 335 -10.33 0.18 -4.24
C TYR A 335 -11.81 0.18 -4.62
N PRO A 336 -12.13 0.14 -5.92
CA PRO A 336 -13.50 0.11 -6.38
C PRO A 336 -14.04 -1.32 -6.31
N TRP A 337 -14.68 -1.65 -5.19
CA TRP A 337 -15.33 -2.95 -4.99
C TRP A 337 -16.48 -3.14 -5.99
N PRO A 338 -16.89 -4.38 -6.29
CA PRO A 338 -18.02 -4.63 -7.17
C PRO A 338 -19.31 -4.02 -6.60
N GLU A 339 -20.13 -3.45 -7.47
CA GLU A 339 -21.26 -2.58 -7.10
C GLU A 339 -22.32 -3.31 -6.30
N GLN A 340 -22.79 -4.45 -6.80
CA GLN A 340 -23.86 -5.24 -6.16
C GLN A 340 -23.70 -6.76 -6.45
N PRO A 341 -22.68 -7.42 -5.92
CA PRO A 341 -22.55 -8.86 -6.13
C PRO A 341 -23.69 -9.61 -5.44
N THR A 342 -24.30 -10.54 -6.15
CA THR A 342 -25.37 -11.39 -5.63
C THR A 342 -24.88 -12.28 -4.50
N ALA A 343 -25.80 -12.79 -3.67
CA ALA A 343 -25.44 -13.76 -2.62
C ALA A 343 -24.75 -15.01 -3.19
N ALA A 344 -25.17 -15.49 -4.35
CA ALA A 344 -24.55 -16.64 -5.03
C ALA A 344 -23.11 -16.35 -5.50
N GLN A 345 -22.85 -15.13 -6.00
CA GLN A 345 -21.49 -14.70 -6.38
C GLN A 345 -20.59 -14.61 -5.14
N LYS A 346 -21.08 -13.99 -4.04
CA LYS A 346 -20.33 -13.93 -2.78
C LYS A 346 -19.98 -15.31 -2.24
N ALA A 347 -20.95 -16.23 -2.19
CA ALA A 347 -20.71 -17.62 -1.77
C ALA A 347 -19.70 -18.35 -2.68
N THR A 348 -19.70 -18.06 -3.99
CA THR A 348 -18.70 -18.62 -4.92
C THR A 348 -17.30 -18.09 -4.65
N VAL A 349 -17.17 -16.81 -4.33
CA VAL A 349 -15.89 -16.20 -3.91
C VAL A 349 -15.42 -16.80 -2.59
N GLU A 350 -16.30 -16.93 -1.58
CA GLU A 350 -15.97 -17.51 -0.29
C GLU A 350 -15.50 -18.96 -0.42
N LYS A 351 -16.16 -19.77 -1.22
CA LYS A 351 -15.72 -21.14 -1.50
C LYS A 351 -14.35 -21.20 -2.18
N ALA A 352 -14.10 -20.35 -3.14
CA ALA A 352 -12.79 -20.28 -3.81
C ALA A 352 -11.70 -19.73 -2.88
N ALA A 353 -12.03 -18.77 -2.03
CA ALA A 353 -11.17 -18.23 -1.00
C ALA A 353 -10.75 -19.30 0.03
N GLN A 354 -11.71 -20.13 0.48
CA GLN A 354 -11.40 -21.29 1.33
C GLN A 354 -10.45 -22.26 0.62
N GLY A 355 -10.65 -22.50 -0.69
CA GLY A 355 -9.74 -23.34 -1.47
C GLY A 355 -8.28 -22.83 -1.50
N VAL A 356 -8.06 -21.52 -1.44
CA VAL A 356 -6.71 -20.95 -1.31
C VAL A 356 -6.13 -21.26 0.06
N LEU A 357 -6.91 -21.13 1.14
CA LEU A 357 -6.46 -21.47 2.50
C LEU A 357 -6.18 -22.96 2.63
N ASP A 358 -7.04 -23.81 2.09
CA ASP A 358 -6.86 -25.27 2.09
C ASP A 358 -5.62 -25.71 1.31
N ALA A 359 -5.32 -25.03 0.18
CA ALA A 359 -4.10 -25.28 -0.58
C ALA A 359 -2.84 -24.90 0.20
N ARG A 360 -2.87 -23.80 0.96
CA ARG A 360 -1.77 -23.43 1.88
C ARG A 360 -1.58 -24.46 3.00
N ALA A 361 -2.68 -24.93 3.58
CA ALA A 361 -2.66 -25.88 4.69
C ALA A 361 -2.01 -27.23 4.33
N GLN A 362 -1.89 -27.57 3.04
CA GLN A 362 -1.17 -28.77 2.60
C GLN A 362 0.37 -28.67 2.85
N PHE A 363 0.88 -27.46 3.13
CA PHE A 363 2.31 -27.19 3.32
C PHE A 363 2.58 -26.58 4.71
N PRO A 364 2.31 -27.26 5.81
CA PRO A 364 2.34 -26.67 7.16
C PRO A 364 3.73 -26.24 7.64
N LYS A 365 4.80 -26.67 6.97
CA LYS A 365 6.20 -26.30 7.27
C LYS A 365 6.73 -25.18 6.39
N ALA A 366 6.03 -24.80 5.32
CA ALA A 366 6.44 -23.75 4.42
C ALA A 366 5.98 -22.39 4.93
N SER A 367 6.83 -21.39 4.85
CA SER A 367 6.46 -20.01 5.10
C SER A 367 5.59 -19.45 3.96
N LEU A 368 4.90 -18.33 4.20
CA LEU A 368 4.25 -17.62 3.11
C LEU A 368 5.26 -17.05 2.09
N ALA A 369 6.50 -16.79 2.53
CA ALA A 369 7.59 -16.43 1.62
C ALA A 369 7.84 -17.53 0.60
N ASP A 370 7.92 -18.80 1.04
CA ASP A 370 8.15 -19.95 0.18
C ASP A 370 6.94 -20.22 -0.73
N LEU A 371 5.73 -20.17 -0.17
CA LEU A 371 4.48 -20.45 -0.89
C LEU A 371 4.16 -19.42 -1.98
N TYR A 372 4.64 -18.18 -1.82
CA TYR A 372 4.36 -17.07 -2.75
C TYR A 372 5.57 -16.58 -3.54
N ASP A 373 6.69 -17.24 -3.45
CA ASP A 373 7.80 -17.00 -4.39
C ASP A 373 7.44 -17.59 -5.76
N PRO A 374 7.60 -16.85 -6.87
CA PRO A 374 7.23 -17.32 -8.21
C PRO A 374 7.92 -18.61 -8.64
N LEU A 375 9.12 -18.90 -8.07
CA LEU A 375 9.89 -20.09 -8.42
C LEU A 375 9.47 -21.34 -7.64
N THR A 376 8.88 -21.15 -6.45
CA THR A 376 8.56 -22.26 -5.52
C THR A 376 7.08 -22.41 -5.22
N MET A 377 6.24 -21.50 -5.72
CA MET A 377 4.78 -21.54 -5.51
C MET A 377 4.18 -22.89 -5.96
N PRO A 378 3.52 -23.63 -5.06
CA PRO A 378 2.95 -24.93 -5.40
C PRO A 378 1.87 -24.81 -6.48
N PRO A 379 1.84 -25.72 -7.48
CA PRO A 379 0.81 -25.70 -8.53
C PRO A 379 -0.62 -25.76 -8.00
N ALA A 380 -0.86 -26.47 -6.89
CA ALA A 380 -2.16 -26.52 -6.23
C ALA A 380 -2.61 -25.14 -5.73
N LEU A 381 -1.70 -24.37 -5.12
CA LEU A 381 -1.97 -23.02 -4.64
C LEU A 381 -2.21 -22.05 -5.79
N LEU A 382 -1.41 -22.12 -6.87
CA LEU A 382 -1.61 -21.32 -8.07
C LEU A 382 -2.99 -21.60 -8.72
N LYS A 383 -3.36 -22.87 -8.81
CA LYS A 383 -4.67 -23.31 -9.33
C LYS A 383 -5.82 -22.77 -8.47
N ALA A 384 -5.66 -22.77 -7.15
CA ALA A 384 -6.67 -22.22 -6.23
C ALA A 384 -6.83 -20.70 -6.43
N HIS A 385 -5.73 -19.94 -6.58
CA HIS A 385 -5.78 -18.52 -6.92
C HIS A 385 -6.47 -18.26 -8.27
N HIS A 386 -6.18 -19.04 -9.31
CA HIS A 386 -6.87 -18.89 -10.60
C HIS A 386 -8.37 -19.20 -10.50
N ALA A 387 -8.79 -20.12 -9.62
CA ALA A 387 -10.20 -20.36 -9.37
C ALA A 387 -10.87 -19.19 -8.65
N LEU A 388 -10.16 -18.58 -7.69
CA LEU A 388 -10.57 -17.38 -6.99
C LEU A 388 -10.69 -16.19 -7.95
N ASP A 389 -9.73 -15.99 -8.84
CA ASP A 389 -9.75 -14.92 -9.85
C ASP A 389 -11.00 -14.99 -10.71
N LYS A 390 -11.34 -16.19 -11.21
CA LYS A 390 -12.56 -16.41 -12.01
C LYS A 390 -13.84 -16.10 -11.23
N ALA A 391 -13.87 -16.40 -9.94
CA ALA A 391 -15.03 -16.11 -9.08
C ALA A 391 -15.17 -14.60 -8.85
N VAL A 392 -14.07 -13.91 -8.57
CA VAL A 392 -14.04 -12.47 -8.35
C VAL A 392 -14.34 -11.69 -9.63
N ASP A 393 -13.74 -12.04 -10.76
CA ASP A 393 -13.98 -11.38 -12.05
C ASP A 393 -15.47 -11.34 -12.38
N LYS A 394 -16.22 -12.42 -12.09
CA LYS A 394 -17.67 -12.50 -12.30
C LYS A 394 -18.49 -11.60 -11.37
N CYS A 395 -17.94 -11.14 -10.24
CA CYS A 395 -18.58 -10.14 -9.41
C CYS A 395 -18.59 -8.76 -10.05
N TYR A 396 -17.64 -8.49 -10.95
CA TYR A 396 -17.52 -7.21 -11.65
C TYR A 396 -18.27 -7.20 -12.98
N ARG A 397 -18.12 -8.25 -13.78
CA ARG A 397 -18.83 -8.39 -15.07
C ARG A 397 -18.88 -9.86 -15.53
N PRO A 398 -19.88 -10.21 -16.39
CA PRO A 398 -20.00 -11.58 -16.95
C PRO A 398 -18.83 -11.97 -17.86
N GLN A 399 -18.32 -11.02 -18.67
CA GLN A 399 -17.24 -11.27 -19.62
C GLN A 399 -15.90 -11.41 -18.89
N PRO A 400 -15.07 -12.41 -19.26
CA PRO A 400 -13.77 -12.60 -18.63
C PRO A 400 -12.82 -11.44 -18.92
N PHE A 401 -11.92 -11.17 -17.98
CA PHE A 401 -10.77 -10.30 -18.23
C PHE A 401 -9.64 -11.13 -18.83
N THR A 402 -9.08 -10.67 -19.93
CA THR A 402 -8.02 -11.40 -20.67
C THR A 402 -6.63 -11.13 -20.12
N THR A 403 -6.41 -9.96 -19.50
CA THR A 403 -5.12 -9.53 -18.96
C THR A 403 -5.30 -8.68 -17.70
N ASP A 404 -4.23 -8.53 -16.92
CA ASP A 404 -4.19 -7.62 -15.77
C ASP A 404 -4.39 -6.15 -16.22
N ALA A 405 -3.87 -5.77 -17.39
CA ALA A 405 -4.09 -4.45 -17.95
C ALA A 405 -5.58 -4.14 -18.13
N LYS A 406 -6.36 -5.11 -18.66
CA LYS A 406 -7.81 -4.95 -18.83
C LYS A 406 -8.59 -4.91 -17.51
N ARG A 407 -8.07 -5.55 -16.45
CA ARG A 407 -8.62 -5.38 -15.10
C ARG A 407 -8.38 -3.96 -14.58
N VAL A 408 -7.19 -3.46 -14.74
CA VAL A 408 -6.80 -2.11 -14.28
C VAL A 408 -7.56 -1.01 -15.02
N GLU A 409 -7.66 -1.09 -16.35
CA GLU A 409 -8.49 -0.19 -17.17
C GLU A 409 -9.92 -0.12 -16.62
N PHE A 410 -10.57 -1.28 -16.46
CA PHE A 410 -11.93 -1.39 -15.93
C PHE A 410 -12.04 -0.80 -14.50
N LEU A 411 -11.06 -1.04 -13.63
CA LEU A 411 -11.08 -0.51 -12.27
C LEU A 411 -10.93 1.01 -12.24
N PHE A 412 -10.17 1.63 -13.16
CA PHE A 412 -10.09 3.08 -13.27
C PHE A 412 -11.39 3.70 -13.76
N GLU A 413 -12.08 3.07 -14.73
CA GLU A 413 -13.41 3.49 -15.19
C GLU A 413 -14.44 3.39 -14.04
N LEU A 414 -14.41 2.29 -13.29
CA LEU A 414 -15.30 2.08 -12.14
C LEU A 414 -15.02 3.08 -11.00
N TYR A 415 -13.73 3.36 -10.75
CA TYR A 415 -13.32 4.38 -9.78
C TYR A 415 -13.84 5.76 -10.15
N GLU A 416 -13.68 6.16 -11.43
CA GLU A 416 -14.19 7.44 -11.93
C GLU A 416 -15.71 7.55 -11.75
N LYS A 417 -16.46 6.49 -12.10
CA LYS A 417 -17.91 6.41 -11.87
C LYS A 417 -18.28 6.64 -10.41
N TYR A 418 -17.60 5.99 -9.48
CA TYR A 418 -17.89 6.11 -8.05
C TYR A 418 -17.57 7.50 -7.51
N VAL A 419 -16.44 8.08 -7.88
CA VAL A 419 -16.05 9.42 -7.46
C VAL A 419 -16.94 10.49 -8.09
N GLY A 420 -17.31 10.34 -9.36
CA GLY A 420 -18.27 11.21 -10.07
C GLY A 420 -19.65 11.19 -9.42
N GLY A 421 -20.16 10.02 -9.02
CA GLY A 421 -21.41 9.86 -8.30
C GLY A 421 -21.43 10.61 -6.95
N LEU A 422 -20.35 10.50 -6.18
CA LEU A 422 -20.22 11.20 -4.89
C LEU A 422 -20.23 12.74 -5.03
N LEU A 423 -19.67 13.27 -6.11
CA LEU A 423 -19.69 14.73 -6.38
C LEU A 423 -21.11 15.21 -6.68
N VAL A 424 -21.93 14.42 -7.37
CA VAL A 424 -23.34 14.75 -7.65
C VAL A 424 -24.18 14.72 -6.37
N GLU A 425 -23.98 13.76 -5.49
CA GLU A 425 -24.70 13.68 -4.20
C GLU A 425 -24.31 14.81 -3.25
N SER A 426 -23.02 15.16 -3.16
CA SER A 426 -22.56 16.27 -2.32
C SER A 426 -23.05 17.64 -2.82
N GLY A 427 -23.28 17.79 -4.13
CA GLY A 427 -23.86 18.99 -4.74
C GLY A 427 -25.33 19.19 -4.42
N LYS A 428 -26.10 18.12 -4.25
CA LYS A 428 -27.52 18.17 -3.89
C LYS A 428 -27.75 18.56 -2.43
N GLY A 429 -26.79 18.32 -1.53
CA GLY A 429 -26.90 18.67 -0.10
C GLY A 429 -26.66 20.17 0.22
N LYS A 430 -26.17 20.98 -0.69
CA LYS A 430 -25.88 22.41 -0.47
C LYS A 430 -26.99 23.37 -0.92
N LYS A 431 -28.15 22.89 -1.34
CA LYS A 431 -29.30 23.72 -1.70
C LYS A 431 -30.45 23.64 -0.66
N ARG A 432 -30.13 23.70 0.62
CA ARG A 432 -31.09 23.97 1.69
C ARG A 432 -30.38 24.57 2.90
N LYS A 433 -30.18 25.88 2.91
CA LYS A 433 -30.60 26.86 3.94
C LYS A 433 -30.05 28.24 3.55
#